data_af5a70c1af18324b7bbe1ece9d9e3e3d
#
_entry.id   af5a70c1af18324b7bbe1ece9d9e3e3d
#
_cell.length_a   1.000
_cell.length_b   1.000
_cell.length_c   1.000
_cell.angle_alpha   90.00
_cell.angle_beta   90.00
_cell.angle_gamma   90.00
#
_symmetry.space_group_name_H-M   'P 1'
#
loop_
_entity.id
_entity.type
_entity.pdbx_description
1 polymer ?
#
loop_
_entity_poly.entity_id
_entity_poly.type
_entity_poly.pdbx_seq_one_letter_code
_entity_poly.pdbx_strand_id
1 'polypeptide(L)'
;MKEYNKSEIIFVVEMNSKGGITSDMVSEFSKFYTDTIDKNEPNTLGWGFYESGDKIILIERYLNDVAAIQHAKNISEGEILEKQFARFTEHFTFIKIDVFGNASDELKDFVKPFGLPFYFHNSYAMFSRG
;
A
#
# COMPACT_ATOMS: atom_id res chain seq x y z
N MET A 1 -10.59 -5.87 29.80
CA MET A 1 -9.29 -5.40 29.28
C MET A 1 -9.41 -5.17 27.77
N LYS A 2 -8.90 -4.07 27.30
CA LYS A 2 -8.91 -3.77 25.87
C LYS A 2 -7.74 -4.46 25.18
N GLU A 3 -8.01 -5.24 24.16
CA GLU A 3 -6.97 -5.85 23.34
C GLU A 3 -6.57 -4.88 22.22
N TYR A 4 -5.28 -4.83 21.95
CA TYR A 4 -4.74 -4.08 20.83
C TYR A 4 -4.39 -5.02 19.68
N ASN A 5 -4.48 -4.51 18.47
CA ASN A 5 -4.01 -5.23 17.30
C ASN A 5 -2.47 -5.29 17.33
N LYS A 6 -1.92 -6.50 17.28
CA LYS A 6 -0.47 -6.73 17.20
C LYS A 6 -0.07 -7.35 15.87
N SER A 7 -1.00 -7.44 14.93
CA SER A 7 -0.83 -8.09 13.64
C SER A 7 -0.87 -7.13 12.45
N GLU A 8 -0.90 -5.83 12.72
CA GLU A 8 -0.95 -4.81 11.67
C GLU A 8 0.26 -4.90 10.77
N ILE A 9 0.01 -4.80 9.47
CA ILE A 9 1.05 -4.73 8.44
C ILE A 9 1.00 -3.33 7.83
N ILE A 10 2.16 -2.68 7.73
CA ILE A 10 2.28 -1.33 7.19
C ILE A 10 3.22 -1.37 5.98
N PHE A 11 2.75 -0.85 4.84
CA PHE A 11 3.60 -0.62 3.68
C PHE A 11 3.94 0.86 3.61
N VAL A 12 5.22 1.17 3.50
CA VAL A 12 5.71 2.53 3.23
C VAL A 12 6.34 2.50 1.85
N VAL A 13 5.68 3.16 0.91
CA VAL A 13 6.03 3.11 -0.52
C VAL A 13 6.66 4.43 -0.92
N GLU A 14 7.92 4.41 -1.30
CA GLU A 14 8.62 5.57 -1.83
C GLU A 14 8.52 5.57 -3.34
N MET A 15 8.10 6.69 -3.92
CA MET A 15 7.82 6.80 -5.35
C MET A 15 8.31 8.12 -5.92
N ASN A 16 8.55 8.12 -7.23
CA ASN A 16 8.63 9.34 -8.04
C ASN A 16 7.37 9.45 -8.91
N SER A 17 6.94 10.67 -9.21
CA SER A 17 5.98 10.88 -10.29
C SER A 17 6.68 10.66 -11.63
N LYS A 18 5.95 10.11 -12.59
CA LYS A 18 6.46 9.92 -13.96
C LYS A 18 6.53 11.24 -14.71
N GLY A 19 7.35 11.29 -15.75
CA GLY A 19 7.48 12.48 -16.61
C GLY A 19 6.13 12.92 -17.17
N GLY A 20 5.87 14.24 -17.12
CA GLY A 20 4.59 14.79 -17.54
C GLY A 20 3.50 14.79 -16.48
N ILE A 21 3.70 14.15 -15.36
CA ILE A 21 2.74 14.15 -14.25
C ILE A 21 3.02 15.36 -13.37
N THR A 22 2.06 16.28 -13.29
CA THR A 22 2.15 17.51 -12.50
C THR A 22 1.73 17.25 -11.04
N SER A 23 2.07 18.19 -10.14
CA SER A 23 1.63 18.09 -8.74
C SER A 23 0.10 18.10 -8.60
N ASP A 24 -0.60 18.83 -9.46
CA ASP A 24 -2.07 18.82 -9.49
C ASP A 24 -2.61 17.45 -9.89
N MET A 25 -2.00 16.79 -10.87
CA MET A 25 -2.36 15.42 -11.26
C MET A 25 -2.12 14.43 -10.14
N VAL A 26 -1.00 14.56 -9.42
CA VAL A 26 -0.71 13.74 -8.25
C VAL A 26 -1.79 13.92 -7.18
N SER A 27 -2.14 15.16 -6.87
CA SER A 27 -3.18 15.48 -5.87
C SER A 27 -4.53 14.87 -6.27
N GLU A 28 -4.94 15.05 -7.50
CA GLU A 28 -6.22 14.55 -8.03
C GLU A 28 -6.28 13.02 -8.01
N PHE A 29 -5.24 12.37 -8.50
CA PHE A 29 -5.17 10.91 -8.51
C PHE A 29 -5.12 10.33 -7.10
N SER A 30 -4.36 10.98 -6.20
CA SER A 30 -4.28 10.54 -4.79
C SER A 30 -5.65 10.53 -4.12
N LYS A 31 -6.45 11.57 -4.34
CA LYS A 31 -7.83 11.63 -3.80
C LYS A 31 -8.70 10.53 -4.37
N PHE A 32 -8.64 10.33 -5.68
CA PHE A 32 -9.39 9.28 -6.36
C PHE A 32 -9.04 7.90 -5.83
N TYR A 33 -7.75 7.59 -5.76
CA TYR A 33 -7.29 6.25 -5.35
C TYR A 33 -7.58 5.98 -3.88
N THR A 34 -7.40 6.98 -3.03
CA THR A 34 -7.71 6.88 -1.60
C THR A 34 -9.19 6.56 -1.39
N ASP A 35 -10.07 7.26 -2.09
CA ASP A 35 -11.51 7.02 -2.04
C ASP A 35 -11.86 5.62 -2.55
N THR A 36 -11.20 5.18 -3.60
CA THR A 36 -11.38 3.82 -4.17
C THR A 36 -11.02 2.74 -3.16
N ILE A 37 -9.90 2.88 -2.47
CA ILE A 37 -9.47 1.92 -1.44
C ILE A 37 -10.47 1.92 -0.28
N ASP A 38 -10.87 3.08 0.20
CA ASP A 38 -11.83 3.22 1.30
C ASP A 38 -13.13 2.46 0.99
N LYS A 39 -13.63 2.59 -0.23
CA LYS A 39 -14.90 1.97 -0.64
C LYS A 39 -14.80 0.45 -0.83
N ASN A 40 -13.62 -0.07 -1.15
CA ASN A 40 -13.48 -1.47 -1.61
C ASN A 40 -12.72 -2.37 -0.64
N GLU A 41 -12.04 -1.82 0.36
CA GLU A 41 -11.17 -2.60 1.24
C GLU A 41 -11.44 -2.32 2.72
N PRO A 42 -12.44 -2.99 3.32
CA PRO A 42 -12.86 -2.70 4.70
C PRO A 42 -11.81 -3.03 5.76
N ASN A 43 -10.84 -3.89 5.46
CA ASN A 43 -9.79 -4.27 6.40
C ASN A 43 -8.45 -3.56 6.12
N THR A 44 -8.44 -2.62 5.19
CA THR A 44 -7.36 -1.66 5.03
C THR A 44 -7.65 -0.51 6.00
N LEU A 45 -6.81 -0.40 7.04
CA LEU A 45 -7.05 0.51 8.17
C LEU A 45 -6.77 1.95 7.85
N GLY A 46 -5.87 2.21 6.91
CA GLY A 46 -5.50 3.56 6.56
C GLY A 46 -4.75 3.60 5.24
N TRP A 47 -4.80 4.75 4.60
CA TRP A 47 -4.22 4.97 3.29
C TRP A 47 -3.93 6.46 3.13
N GLY A 48 -2.71 6.82 2.76
CA GLY A 48 -2.42 8.24 2.56
C GLY A 48 -1.21 8.46 1.67
N PHE A 49 -1.34 9.44 0.79
CA PHE A 49 -0.26 9.92 -0.06
C PHE A 49 0.31 11.20 0.54
N TYR A 50 1.63 11.29 0.62
CA TYR A 50 2.31 12.41 1.27
C TYR A 50 3.40 12.97 0.36
N GLU A 51 3.53 14.29 0.38
CA GLU A 51 4.65 14.98 -0.27
C GLU A 51 5.89 14.90 0.63
N SER A 52 7.01 14.43 0.08
CA SER A 52 8.26 14.30 0.82
C SER A 52 9.43 14.79 -0.06
N GLY A 53 9.66 16.11 -0.07
CA GLY A 53 10.61 16.72 -0.98
C GLY A 53 10.21 16.50 -2.43
N ASP A 54 11.11 15.88 -3.21
CA ASP A 54 10.83 15.51 -4.60
C ASP A 54 10.22 14.10 -4.73
N LYS A 55 9.94 13.44 -3.61
CA LYS A 55 9.37 12.10 -3.55
C LYS A 55 7.91 12.15 -3.13
N ILE A 56 7.22 11.06 -3.39
CA ILE A 56 5.86 10.83 -2.88
C ILE A 56 5.91 9.57 -2.03
N ILE A 57 5.38 9.67 -0.82
CA ILE A 57 5.31 8.55 0.11
C ILE A 57 3.85 8.12 0.23
N LEU A 58 3.60 6.85 -0.05
CA LEU A 58 2.30 6.23 0.19
C LEU A 58 2.43 5.36 1.43
N ILE A 59 1.54 5.57 2.40
CA ILE A 59 1.46 4.73 3.60
C ILE A 59 0.15 3.94 3.52
N GLU A 60 0.28 2.60 3.58
CA GLU A 60 -0.84 1.66 3.54
C GLU A 60 -0.83 0.88 4.85
N ARG A 61 -1.97 0.85 5.54
CA ARG A 61 -2.09 0.13 6.82
C ARG A 61 -3.13 -0.96 6.70
N TYR A 62 -2.76 -2.19 7.03
CA TYR A 62 -3.62 -3.37 6.94
C TYR A 62 -3.84 -3.99 8.29
N LEU A 63 -5.06 -4.44 8.55
CA LEU A 63 -5.43 -5.10 9.81
C LEU A 63 -4.49 -6.27 10.15
N ASN A 64 -4.09 -7.04 9.15
CA ASN A 64 -3.24 -8.22 9.28
C ASN A 64 -2.74 -8.66 7.90
N ASP A 65 -2.02 -9.80 7.84
CA ASP A 65 -1.57 -10.41 6.60
C ASP A 65 -2.69 -10.65 5.59
N VAL A 66 -3.82 -11.17 6.07
CA VAL A 66 -4.96 -11.50 5.21
C VAL A 66 -5.46 -10.26 4.49
N ALA A 67 -5.53 -9.12 5.20
CA ALA A 67 -5.95 -7.86 4.60
C ALA A 67 -4.94 -7.35 3.56
N ALA A 68 -3.64 -7.49 3.83
CA ALA A 68 -2.58 -7.11 2.90
C ALA A 68 -2.62 -7.98 1.63
N ILE A 69 -2.81 -9.29 1.79
CA ILE A 69 -2.97 -10.22 0.67
C ILE A 69 -4.22 -9.87 -0.14
N GLN A 70 -5.33 -9.55 0.52
CA GLN A 70 -6.56 -9.15 -0.16
C GLN A 70 -6.36 -7.91 -1.02
N HIS A 71 -5.60 -6.91 -0.51
CA HIS A 71 -5.25 -5.74 -1.32
C HIS A 71 -4.44 -6.14 -2.56
N ALA A 72 -3.39 -6.92 -2.37
CA ALA A 72 -2.55 -7.38 -3.49
C ALA A 72 -3.36 -8.17 -4.52
N LYS A 73 -4.32 -8.97 -4.06
CA LYS A 73 -5.24 -9.69 -4.93
C LYS A 73 -6.12 -8.73 -5.71
N ASN A 74 -6.70 -7.72 -5.05
CA ASN A 74 -7.63 -6.77 -5.68
C ASN A 74 -7.00 -6.03 -6.86
N ILE A 75 -5.71 -5.73 -6.79
CA ILE A 75 -4.99 -5.01 -7.85
C ILE A 75 -4.38 -5.92 -8.91
N SER A 76 -4.56 -7.23 -8.78
CA SER A 76 -4.03 -8.22 -9.71
C SER A 76 -4.87 -8.30 -10.99
N GLU A 77 -4.32 -8.94 -12.03
CA GLU A 77 -4.99 -9.13 -13.31
C GLU A 77 -6.34 -9.83 -13.13
N GLY A 78 -7.38 -9.27 -13.76
CA GLY A 78 -8.74 -9.81 -13.72
C GLY A 78 -9.50 -9.47 -12.46
N GLU A 79 -8.91 -8.74 -11.50
CA GLU A 79 -9.53 -8.43 -10.22
C GLU A 79 -10.15 -7.03 -10.20
N ILE A 80 -10.84 -6.71 -9.10
CA ILE A 80 -11.74 -5.54 -9.02
C ILE A 80 -11.04 -4.19 -9.17
N LEU A 81 -9.75 -4.08 -8.81
CA LEU A 81 -8.99 -2.83 -8.88
C LEU A 81 -7.87 -2.86 -9.92
N GLU A 82 -7.88 -3.82 -10.84
CA GLU A 82 -6.86 -3.93 -11.88
C GLU A 82 -6.70 -2.63 -12.68
N LYS A 83 -7.82 -2.04 -13.13
CA LYS A 83 -7.80 -0.82 -13.95
C LYS A 83 -7.28 0.39 -13.17
N GLN A 84 -7.68 0.50 -11.92
CA GLN A 84 -7.24 1.59 -11.05
C GLN A 84 -5.75 1.48 -10.75
N PHE A 85 -5.25 0.26 -10.54
CA PHE A 85 -3.82 0.04 -10.35
C PHE A 85 -3.01 0.33 -11.61
N ALA A 86 -3.54 0.01 -12.79
CA ALA A 86 -2.90 0.38 -14.06
C ALA A 86 -2.72 1.90 -14.15
N ARG A 87 -3.74 2.68 -13.75
CA ARG A 87 -3.62 4.15 -13.67
C ARG A 87 -2.59 4.60 -12.64
N PHE A 88 -2.50 3.89 -11.51
CA PHE A 88 -1.49 4.15 -10.49
C PHE A 88 -0.08 4.05 -11.09
N THR A 89 0.19 2.99 -11.85
CA THR A 89 1.50 2.77 -12.46
C THR A 89 1.79 3.72 -13.63
N GLU A 90 0.77 4.36 -14.19
CA GLU A 90 0.94 5.44 -15.18
C GLU A 90 1.41 6.74 -14.50
N HIS A 91 1.09 6.94 -13.23
CA HIS A 91 1.43 8.14 -12.47
C HIS A 91 2.78 8.05 -11.75
N PHE A 92 3.11 6.86 -11.23
CA PHE A 92 4.22 6.70 -10.29
C PHE A 92 5.19 5.60 -10.70
N THR A 93 6.47 5.83 -10.35
CA THR A 93 7.51 4.80 -10.40
C THR A 93 7.88 4.43 -8.98
N PHE A 94 7.88 3.12 -8.68
CA PHE A 94 8.26 2.62 -7.36
C PHE A 94 9.77 2.68 -7.19
N ILE A 95 10.22 3.27 -6.07
CA ILE A 95 11.63 3.29 -5.69
C ILE A 95 11.88 2.20 -4.64
N LYS A 96 11.02 2.11 -3.63
CA LYS A 96 11.19 1.21 -2.51
C LYS A 96 9.85 0.97 -1.82
N ILE A 97 9.63 -0.26 -1.39
CA ILE A 97 8.45 -0.62 -0.57
C ILE A 97 8.96 -1.29 0.69
N ASP A 98 8.92 -0.59 1.82
CA ASP A 98 9.22 -1.16 3.13
C ASP A 98 7.95 -1.72 3.73
N VAL A 99 8.00 -2.97 4.15
CA VAL A 99 6.88 -3.66 4.82
C VAL A 99 7.25 -3.84 6.28
N PHE A 100 6.51 -3.20 7.16
CA PHE A 100 6.73 -3.29 8.61
C PHE A 100 5.67 -4.17 9.25
N GLY A 101 6.11 -5.12 10.06
CA GLY A 101 5.28 -6.10 10.74
C GLY A 101 5.73 -7.51 10.40
N ASN A 102 5.14 -8.49 11.07
CA ASN A 102 5.54 -9.89 10.91
C ASN A 102 4.79 -10.52 9.72
N ALA A 103 5.24 -10.20 8.53
CA ALA A 103 4.64 -10.70 7.30
C ALA A 103 4.81 -12.22 7.19
N SER A 104 3.72 -12.91 6.86
CA SER A 104 3.73 -14.35 6.63
C SER A 104 4.47 -14.71 5.33
N ASP A 105 4.88 -15.96 5.21
CA ASP A 105 5.44 -16.48 3.96
C ASP A 105 4.42 -16.37 2.82
N GLU A 106 3.13 -16.57 3.13
CA GLU A 106 2.05 -16.44 2.16
C GLU A 106 2.00 -15.01 1.57
N LEU A 107 2.10 -13.98 2.42
CA LEU A 107 2.13 -12.60 1.95
C LEU A 107 3.37 -12.34 1.09
N LYS A 108 4.54 -12.76 1.56
CA LYS A 108 5.81 -12.58 0.81
C LYS A 108 5.74 -13.25 -0.56
N ASP A 109 5.23 -14.47 -0.60
CA ASP A 109 5.10 -15.23 -1.85
C ASP A 109 4.07 -14.59 -2.79
N PHE A 110 2.98 -14.07 -2.23
CA PHE A 110 1.92 -13.45 -3.03
C PHE A 110 2.40 -12.19 -3.76
N VAL A 111 3.21 -11.35 -3.10
CA VAL A 111 3.67 -10.08 -3.69
C VAL A 111 4.90 -10.25 -4.60
N LYS A 112 5.62 -11.36 -4.48
CA LYS A 112 6.84 -11.60 -5.25
C LYS A 112 6.64 -11.48 -6.78
N PRO A 113 5.57 -12.03 -7.38
CA PRO A 113 5.35 -11.92 -8.82
C PRO A 113 5.17 -10.49 -9.35
N PHE A 114 4.85 -9.52 -8.47
CA PHE A 114 4.75 -8.13 -8.91
C PHE A 114 6.10 -7.55 -9.36
N GLY A 115 7.22 -8.16 -8.94
CA GLY A 115 8.55 -7.69 -9.33
C GLY A 115 8.92 -6.32 -8.76
N LEU A 116 8.29 -5.90 -7.68
CA LEU A 116 8.50 -4.59 -7.05
C LEU A 116 9.56 -4.70 -5.94
N PRO A 117 10.19 -3.57 -5.56
CA PRO A 117 11.31 -3.56 -4.59
C PRO A 117 10.82 -3.66 -3.14
N PHE A 118 10.33 -4.81 -2.73
CA PHE A 118 9.87 -5.09 -1.38
C PHE A 118 11.01 -5.40 -0.43
N TYR A 119 10.98 -4.79 0.77
CA TYR A 119 11.88 -5.06 1.89
C TYR A 119 11.06 -5.32 3.14
N PHE A 120 11.26 -6.47 3.77
CA PHE A 120 10.44 -6.91 4.92
C PHE A 120 11.17 -6.70 6.23
N HIS A 121 10.47 -6.14 7.22
CA HIS A 121 11.01 -5.78 8.53
C HIS A 121 10.11 -6.35 9.63
N ASN A 122 10.61 -7.34 10.36
CA ASN A 122 9.86 -7.93 11.47
C ASN A 122 9.77 -6.95 12.64
N SER A 123 8.66 -7.01 13.36
CA SER A 123 8.46 -6.21 14.56
C SER A 123 9.23 -6.80 15.74
N TYR A 124 9.89 -5.96 16.52
CA TYR A 124 10.33 -6.32 17.86
C TYR A 124 9.18 -6.15 18.86
N ALA A 125 8.40 -5.09 18.73
CA ALA A 125 7.24 -4.81 19.55
C ALA A 125 6.39 -3.74 18.88
N MET A 126 5.08 -3.90 18.93
CA MET A 126 4.15 -2.91 18.39
C MET A 126 2.75 -3.14 18.93
N PHE A 127 1.93 -2.12 18.87
CA PHE A 127 0.48 -2.28 18.97
C PHE A 127 -0.21 -1.27 18.05
N SER A 128 -1.43 -1.57 17.66
CA SER A 128 -2.30 -0.67 16.92
C SER A 128 -3.70 -0.71 17.52
N ARG A 129 -4.41 0.42 17.48
CA ARG A 129 -5.79 0.51 17.96
C ARG A 129 -6.82 0.26 16.85
N GLY A 130 -6.36 0.16 15.65
CA GLY A 130 -7.18 -0.06 14.47
C GLY A 130 -7.35 -1.52 14.05
#